data_f809b6ae27876e912d5649216586582b
#
_entry.id   f809b6ae27876e912d5649216586582b
#
_cell.length_a   1.000
_cell.length_b   1.000
_cell.length_c   1.000
_cell.angle_alpha   90.00
_cell.angle_beta   90.00
_cell.angle_gamma   90.00
#
_symmetry.space_group_name_H-M   'P 1'
#
loop_
_entity.id
_entity.type
_entity.pdbx_description
1 polymer ?
#
loop_
_entity_poly.entity_id
_entity_poly.type
_entity_poly.pdbx_seq_one_letter_code
_entity_poly.pdbx_strand_id
1 'polypeptide(L)'
;MLPETVHTLRGWIYEKDGYELPDGVIYMIGNDGTNTSFGVMKDGSYSIRVTPGVEYVLLGTCKGYLNAMQELKATLDEGEHSYQLDFVLASAARPVLIDNIFYEYNKATLTASSAAALDELVTMLELNSNVTIELAAHCDSRGGDKYNLKLSQARAESVMKYLVEKGIEQERLTAVGYGEGTPKTVTKKMSEQYKFLKEGDVLTEQFIKTLDKDEQEICHQLNRRTEFQVLRTTYRLYE
;
A
#
# COMPACT_ATOMS: atom_id res chain seq x y z
N MET A 1 20.79 23.71 35.71
CA MET A 1 20.66 22.62 34.77
C MET A 1 19.80 23.11 33.63
N LEU A 2 20.32 23.24 32.43
CA LEU A 2 19.48 23.53 31.25
C LEU A 2 18.56 22.32 31.05
N PRO A 3 17.28 22.53 30.66
CA PRO A 3 16.41 21.40 30.33
C PRO A 3 17.04 20.56 29.21
N GLU A 4 17.12 19.27 29.41
CA GLU A 4 17.65 18.35 28.40
C GLU A 4 16.72 18.41 27.19
N THR A 5 17.23 18.77 26.03
CA THR A 5 16.47 18.78 24.78
C THR A 5 16.17 17.33 24.41
N VAL A 6 14.91 16.92 24.50
CA VAL A 6 14.49 15.55 24.19
C VAL A 6 13.66 15.55 22.92
N HIS A 7 14.21 14.97 21.86
CA HIS A 7 13.49 14.71 20.63
C HIS A 7 13.10 13.25 20.58
N THR A 8 11.81 12.97 20.36
CA THR A 8 11.26 11.62 20.32
C THR A 8 10.60 11.36 18.99
N LEU A 9 10.97 10.28 18.33
CA LEU A 9 10.28 9.73 17.17
C LEU A 9 9.36 8.61 17.63
N ARG A 10 8.09 8.65 17.21
CA ARG A 10 7.05 7.64 17.50
C ARG A 10 6.35 7.22 16.22
N GLY A 11 5.70 6.06 16.25
CA GLY A 11 4.86 5.60 15.15
C GLY A 11 4.48 4.15 15.31
N TRP A 12 3.94 3.60 14.24
CA TRP A 12 3.52 2.21 14.16
C TRP A 12 4.04 1.55 12.88
N ILE A 13 4.21 0.23 12.93
CA ILE A 13 4.27 -0.62 11.74
C ILE A 13 2.98 -1.42 11.67
N TYR A 14 2.27 -1.33 10.57
CA TYR A 14 1.03 -2.06 10.34
C TYR A 14 0.85 -2.42 8.86
N GLU A 15 0.03 -3.42 8.62
CA GLU A 15 -0.36 -3.81 7.27
C GLU A 15 -1.35 -2.82 6.68
N LYS A 16 -1.33 -2.64 5.37
CA LYS A 16 -2.23 -1.72 4.63
C LYS A 16 -3.72 -1.97 4.93
N ASP A 17 -4.11 -3.21 5.21
CA ASP A 17 -5.48 -3.60 5.60
C ASP A 17 -5.80 -3.41 7.09
N GLY A 18 -4.90 -2.81 7.88
CA GLY A 18 -5.13 -2.39 9.27
C GLY A 18 -4.73 -3.41 10.34
N TYR A 19 -3.95 -4.45 9.99
CA TYR A 19 -3.44 -5.42 10.97
C TYR A 19 -2.12 -4.94 11.56
N GLU A 20 -1.96 -5.05 12.87
CA GLU A 20 -0.72 -4.76 13.58
C GLU A 20 0.37 -5.78 13.18
N LEU A 21 1.62 -5.33 13.09
CA LEU A 21 2.78 -6.16 12.76
C LEU A 21 3.79 -6.20 13.93
N PRO A 22 3.55 -7.05 14.94
CA PRO A 22 4.39 -7.10 16.16
C PRO A 22 5.82 -7.59 15.92
N ASP A 23 6.07 -8.27 14.79
CA ASP A 23 7.42 -8.73 14.40
C ASP A 23 8.14 -7.71 13.50
N GLY A 24 7.62 -6.49 13.40
CA GLY A 24 8.23 -5.39 12.65
C GLY A 24 9.57 -4.98 13.24
N VAL A 25 10.51 -4.64 12.36
CA VAL A 25 11.84 -4.10 12.71
C VAL A 25 12.06 -2.81 11.92
N ILE A 26 12.60 -1.80 12.60
CA ILE A 26 13.01 -0.54 11.97
C ILE A 26 14.53 -0.47 12.00
N TYR A 27 15.13 -0.26 10.84
CA TYR A 27 16.53 0.13 10.69
C TYR A 27 16.58 1.65 10.56
N MET A 28 17.49 2.29 11.28
CA MET A 28 17.63 3.75 11.29
C MET A 28 19.10 4.13 11.05
N ILE A 29 19.32 4.97 10.05
CA ILE A 29 20.63 5.50 9.67
C ILE A 29 20.56 7.03 9.73
N GLY A 30 21.49 7.67 10.44
CA GLY A 30 21.61 9.11 10.56
C GLY A 30 22.85 9.65 9.86
N ASN A 31 22.81 10.89 9.39
CA ASN A 31 23.97 11.58 8.82
C ASN A 31 25.05 11.94 9.87
N ASP A 32 24.80 11.70 11.15
CA ASP A 32 25.73 11.79 12.27
C ASP A 32 26.52 10.47 12.52
N GLY A 33 26.28 9.44 11.69
CA GLY A 33 26.85 8.10 11.84
C GLY A 33 25.98 7.14 12.66
N THR A 34 24.80 7.55 13.11
CA THR A 34 23.80 6.63 13.69
C THR A 34 23.53 5.48 12.72
N ASN A 35 23.67 4.24 13.20
CA ASN A 35 23.31 3.02 12.46
C ASN A 35 22.80 1.99 13.47
N THR A 36 21.50 1.86 13.59
CA THR A 36 20.85 1.01 14.59
C THR A 36 19.60 0.35 14.05
N SER A 37 19.13 -0.67 14.75
CA SER A 37 17.83 -1.30 14.48
C SER A 37 17.13 -1.64 15.78
N PHE A 38 15.81 -1.61 15.76
CA PHE A 38 14.98 -1.96 16.91
C PHE A 38 13.66 -2.59 16.46
N GLY A 39 13.13 -3.49 17.29
CA GLY A 39 11.82 -4.09 17.10
C GLY A 39 10.72 -3.19 17.62
N VAL A 40 9.50 -3.39 17.12
CA VAL A 40 8.30 -2.71 17.61
C VAL A 40 7.67 -3.45 18.79
N MET A 41 6.73 -2.83 19.46
CA MET A 41 5.93 -3.44 20.52
C MET A 41 4.87 -4.39 19.94
N LYS A 42 4.16 -5.14 20.80
CA LYS A 42 3.14 -6.12 20.38
C LYS A 42 1.98 -5.52 19.58
N ASP A 43 1.69 -4.26 19.78
CA ASP A 43 0.68 -3.48 19.04
C ASP A 43 1.24 -2.81 17.78
N GLY A 44 2.49 -3.13 17.39
CA GLY A 44 3.17 -2.54 16.26
C GLY A 44 3.74 -1.15 16.52
N SER A 45 3.58 -0.59 17.71
CA SER A 45 4.07 0.75 18.05
C SER A 45 5.57 0.78 18.36
N TYR A 46 6.17 1.95 18.20
CA TYR A 46 7.56 2.21 18.60
C TYR A 46 7.74 3.64 19.11
N SER A 47 8.77 3.82 19.91
CA SER A 47 9.22 5.14 20.40
C SER A 47 10.72 5.11 20.63
N ILE A 48 11.45 6.05 20.05
CA ILE A 48 12.91 6.16 20.17
C ILE A 48 13.33 7.61 20.28
N ARG A 49 14.42 7.88 21.01
CA ARG A 49 15.06 9.20 21.03
C ARG A 49 15.83 9.42 19.74
N VAL A 50 15.76 10.65 19.21
CA VAL A 50 16.52 11.09 18.05
C VAL A 50 17.33 12.34 18.40
N THR A 51 18.46 12.55 17.73
CA THR A 51 19.35 13.67 17.97
C THR A 51 18.85 14.91 17.22
N PRO A 52 18.74 16.07 17.86
CA PRO A 52 18.40 17.33 17.19
C PRO A 52 19.33 17.63 16.01
N GLY A 53 18.77 18.12 14.91
CA GLY A 53 19.53 18.52 13.71
C GLY A 53 20.02 17.37 12.83
N VAL A 54 19.78 16.12 13.21
CA VAL A 54 20.17 14.95 12.42
C VAL A 54 19.07 14.62 11.41
N GLU A 55 19.51 14.26 10.19
CA GLU A 55 18.65 13.70 9.15
C GLU A 55 18.77 12.18 9.18
N TYR A 56 17.62 11.51 9.26
CA TYR A 56 17.53 10.04 9.34
C TYR A 56 16.81 9.48 8.14
N VAL A 57 17.30 8.33 7.67
CA VAL A 57 16.58 7.41 6.79
C VAL A 57 16.19 6.20 7.62
N LEU A 58 14.92 5.82 7.57
CA LEU A 58 14.37 4.70 8.31
C LEU A 58 13.76 3.69 7.34
N LEU A 59 14.06 2.40 7.56
CA LEU A 59 13.53 1.29 6.80
C LEU A 59 12.68 0.42 7.72
N GLY A 60 11.38 0.40 7.49
CA GLY A 60 10.45 -0.50 8.16
C GLY A 60 10.37 -1.84 7.43
N THR A 61 10.54 -2.93 8.15
CA THR A 61 10.55 -4.30 7.60
C THR A 61 9.71 -5.23 8.46
N CYS A 62 9.10 -6.24 7.85
CA CYS A 62 8.47 -7.37 8.53
C CYS A 62 8.50 -8.59 7.60
N LYS A 63 8.73 -9.78 8.16
CA LYS A 63 8.79 -11.01 7.36
C LYS A 63 7.45 -11.27 6.65
N GLY A 64 7.48 -11.47 5.34
CA GLY A 64 6.29 -11.69 4.51
C GLY A 64 5.64 -10.40 4.00
N TYR A 65 6.30 -9.27 4.18
CA TYR A 65 5.86 -7.94 3.72
C TYR A 65 6.95 -7.27 2.89
N LEU A 66 6.54 -6.34 2.05
CA LEU A 66 7.44 -5.46 1.33
C LEU A 66 7.95 -4.37 2.27
N ASN A 67 9.22 -3.99 2.11
CA ASN A 67 9.82 -2.94 2.91
C ASN A 67 9.23 -1.56 2.57
N ALA A 68 9.18 -0.69 3.57
CA ALA A 68 8.82 0.72 3.40
C ALA A 68 9.92 1.62 3.98
N MET A 69 10.17 2.76 3.34
CA MET A 69 11.17 3.73 3.75
C MET A 69 10.50 5.05 4.12
N GLN A 70 11.05 5.71 5.15
CA GLN A 70 10.66 7.04 5.60
C GLN A 70 11.91 7.87 5.89
N GLU A 71 11.78 9.19 5.80
CA GLU A 71 12.83 10.14 6.13
C GLU A 71 12.37 11.04 7.26
N LEU A 72 13.29 11.38 8.17
CA LEU A 72 13.08 12.33 9.25
C LEU A 72 14.19 13.36 9.23
N LYS A 73 13.82 14.63 9.27
CA LYS A 73 14.72 15.73 9.56
C LYS A 73 14.38 16.29 10.94
N ALA A 74 15.18 15.94 11.95
CA ALA A 74 14.99 16.47 13.30
C ALA A 74 15.39 17.95 13.35
N THR A 75 14.51 18.81 13.91
CA THR A 75 14.84 20.23 14.07
C THR A 75 16.00 20.45 15.04
N LEU A 76 16.66 21.62 14.94
CA LEU A 76 17.67 22.08 15.89
C LEU A 76 17.07 22.85 17.07
N ASP A 77 15.76 23.11 17.07
CA ASP A 77 15.10 23.91 18.10
C ASP A 77 15.26 23.27 19.47
N GLU A 78 15.45 24.14 20.49
CA GLU A 78 15.52 23.70 21.89
C GLU A 78 14.13 23.30 22.42
N GLY A 79 14.09 22.30 23.30
CA GLY A 79 12.88 21.86 23.98
C GLY A 79 12.50 20.42 23.64
N GLU A 80 11.27 20.05 24.00
CA GLU A 80 10.73 18.73 23.69
C GLU A 80 10.05 18.74 22.32
N HIS A 81 10.49 17.86 21.42
CA HIS A 81 9.88 17.65 20.11
C HIS A 81 9.44 16.20 19.92
N SER A 82 8.26 16.01 19.35
CA SER A 82 7.74 14.69 19.01
C SER A 82 7.43 14.62 17.52
N TYR A 83 8.02 13.62 16.85
CA TYR A 83 7.80 13.30 15.44
C TYR A 83 6.97 12.03 15.36
N GLN A 84 6.11 11.94 14.34
CA GLN A 84 5.36 10.74 14.05
C GLN A 84 5.65 10.26 12.64
N LEU A 85 6.11 9.01 12.51
CA LEU A 85 6.27 8.31 11.24
C LEU A 85 5.65 6.92 11.36
N ASP A 86 4.72 6.62 10.48
CA ASP A 86 4.07 5.31 10.40
C ASP A 86 4.56 4.54 9.18
N PHE A 87 4.80 3.24 9.34
CA PHE A 87 5.18 2.35 8.25
C PHE A 87 4.00 1.46 7.87
N VAL A 88 3.46 1.70 6.68
CA VAL A 88 2.39 0.87 6.11
C VAL A 88 3.01 -0.14 5.17
N LEU A 89 3.03 -1.41 5.57
CA LEU A 89 3.65 -2.46 4.78
C LEU A 89 2.64 -3.20 3.92
N ALA A 90 3.02 -3.48 2.68
CA ALA A 90 2.23 -4.26 1.74
C ALA A 90 2.52 -5.76 1.90
N SER A 91 1.49 -6.58 1.97
CA SER A 91 1.64 -8.04 2.06
C SER A 91 2.30 -8.62 0.80
N ALA A 92 3.23 -9.53 0.98
CA ALA A 92 3.79 -10.32 -0.13
C ALA A 92 2.95 -11.59 -0.45
N ALA A 93 1.93 -11.90 0.35
CA ALA A 93 1.13 -13.12 0.21
C ALA A 93 -0.30 -12.85 -0.28
N ARG A 94 -0.81 -11.63 -0.17
CA ARG A 94 -2.19 -11.26 -0.49
C ARG A 94 -2.23 -10.09 -1.48
N PRO A 95 -3.29 -9.99 -2.32
CA PRO A 95 -3.51 -8.82 -3.16
C PRO A 95 -3.62 -7.54 -2.32
N VAL A 96 -2.97 -6.48 -2.76
CA VAL A 96 -2.92 -5.18 -2.09
C VAL A 96 -3.61 -4.14 -2.96
N LEU A 97 -4.61 -3.45 -2.41
CA LEU A 97 -5.32 -2.40 -3.12
C LEU A 97 -4.38 -1.22 -3.42
N ILE A 98 -4.42 -0.74 -4.65
CA ILE A 98 -3.81 0.54 -5.04
C ILE A 98 -4.91 1.60 -4.91
N ASP A 99 -4.88 2.36 -3.82
CA ASP A 99 -5.86 3.41 -3.57
C ASP A 99 -5.75 4.53 -4.62
N ASN A 100 -6.83 5.28 -4.83
CA ASN A 100 -6.86 6.47 -5.66
C ASN A 100 -6.48 6.27 -7.15
N ILE A 101 -6.71 5.06 -7.69
CA ILE A 101 -6.60 4.83 -9.12
C ILE A 101 -7.95 5.10 -9.78
N PHE A 102 -7.98 6.12 -10.63
CA PHE A 102 -9.17 6.55 -11.35
C PHE A 102 -8.93 6.50 -12.86
N TYR A 103 -9.97 6.08 -13.57
CA TYR A 103 -9.99 6.04 -15.02
C TYR A 103 -11.07 7.00 -15.55
N GLU A 104 -10.90 7.52 -16.76
CA GLU A 104 -11.99 8.19 -17.45
C GLU A 104 -13.20 7.26 -17.60
N TYR A 105 -14.40 7.85 -17.63
CA TYR A 105 -15.64 7.06 -17.70
C TYR A 105 -15.63 6.09 -18.90
N ASN A 106 -15.88 4.81 -18.63
CA ASN A 106 -15.84 3.71 -19.60
C ASN A 106 -14.54 3.57 -20.41
N LYS A 107 -13.42 4.08 -19.89
CA LYS A 107 -12.11 3.99 -20.56
C LYS A 107 -11.07 3.34 -19.65
N ALA A 108 -9.93 3.04 -20.26
CA ALA A 108 -8.73 2.60 -19.56
C ALA A 108 -7.72 3.75 -19.37
N THR A 109 -8.05 4.96 -19.83
CA THR A 109 -7.19 6.13 -19.67
C THR A 109 -7.13 6.53 -18.19
N LEU A 110 -5.94 6.53 -17.62
CA LEU A 110 -5.69 6.99 -16.25
C LEU A 110 -5.94 8.51 -16.16
N THR A 111 -6.56 8.94 -15.06
CA THR A 111 -6.70 10.37 -14.78
C THR A 111 -5.41 10.93 -14.18
N ALA A 112 -5.20 12.23 -14.29
CA ALA A 112 -4.04 12.90 -13.70
C ALA A 112 -3.96 12.71 -12.15
N SER A 113 -5.11 12.56 -11.49
CA SER A 113 -5.18 12.31 -10.04
C SER A 113 -4.63 10.94 -9.63
N SER A 114 -4.52 9.98 -10.56
CA SER A 114 -3.93 8.66 -10.29
C SER A 114 -2.39 8.69 -10.22
N ALA A 115 -1.75 9.75 -10.71
CA ALA A 115 -0.29 9.81 -10.83
C ALA A 115 0.41 9.68 -9.47
N ALA A 116 -0.08 10.36 -8.43
CA ALA A 116 0.52 10.30 -7.10
C ALA A 116 0.52 8.87 -6.52
N ALA A 117 -0.61 8.16 -6.62
CA ALA A 117 -0.70 6.78 -6.15
C ALA A 117 0.19 5.81 -6.94
N LEU A 118 0.36 6.05 -8.24
CA LEU A 118 1.25 5.25 -9.07
C LEU A 118 2.73 5.58 -8.80
N ASP A 119 3.07 6.83 -8.49
CA ASP A 119 4.43 7.22 -8.09
C ASP A 119 4.81 6.60 -6.72
N GLU A 120 3.86 6.46 -5.79
CA GLU A 120 4.07 5.69 -4.55
C GLU A 120 4.37 4.21 -4.85
N LEU A 121 3.64 3.61 -5.81
CA LEU A 121 3.88 2.23 -6.24
C LEU A 121 5.25 2.09 -6.93
N VAL A 122 5.68 3.06 -7.73
CA VAL A 122 7.04 3.12 -8.30
C VAL A 122 8.09 3.10 -7.20
N THR A 123 7.99 4.01 -6.23
CA THR A 123 8.91 4.10 -5.09
C THR A 123 8.98 2.77 -4.31
N MET A 124 7.84 2.14 -4.06
CA MET A 124 7.78 0.84 -3.39
C MET A 124 8.46 -0.26 -4.22
N LEU A 125 8.28 -0.28 -5.54
CA LEU A 125 8.92 -1.26 -6.42
C LEU A 125 10.42 -1.03 -6.59
N GLU A 126 10.89 0.21 -6.56
CA GLU A 126 12.31 0.56 -6.56
C GLU A 126 12.99 0.08 -5.26
N LEU A 127 12.38 0.34 -4.11
CA LEU A 127 12.86 -0.12 -2.81
C LEU A 127 12.91 -1.66 -2.71
N ASN A 128 11.95 -2.34 -3.36
CA ASN A 128 11.82 -3.80 -3.38
C ASN A 128 12.15 -4.34 -4.78
N SER A 129 13.38 -4.09 -5.26
CA SER A 129 13.81 -4.42 -6.63
C SER A 129 13.80 -5.93 -6.95
N ASN A 130 13.78 -6.77 -5.93
CA ASN A 130 13.77 -8.23 -6.03
C ASN A 130 12.38 -8.86 -6.22
N VAL A 131 11.30 -8.08 -6.34
CA VAL A 131 9.95 -8.61 -6.53
C VAL A 131 9.45 -8.45 -7.97
N THR A 132 8.63 -9.41 -8.39
CA THR A 132 7.74 -9.28 -9.54
C THR A 132 6.30 -9.23 -9.06
N ILE A 133 5.46 -8.47 -9.73
CA ILE A 133 4.06 -8.28 -9.35
C ILE A 133 3.10 -8.56 -10.51
N GLU A 134 1.90 -8.98 -10.16
CA GLU A 134 0.72 -8.89 -11.02
C GLU A 134 -0.04 -7.60 -10.69
N LEU A 135 -0.43 -6.89 -11.73
CA LEU A 135 -1.35 -5.75 -11.68
C LEU A 135 -2.72 -6.26 -12.08
N ALA A 136 -3.64 -6.31 -11.13
CA ALA A 136 -4.98 -6.86 -11.29
C ALA A 136 -6.01 -5.74 -11.34
N ALA A 137 -6.78 -5.64 -12.40
CA ALA A 137 -7.89 -4.69 -12.48
C ALA A 137 -9.23 -5.41 -12.54
N HIS A 138 -10.23 -4.82 -11.85
CA HIS A 138 -11.54 -5.39 -11.66
C HIS A 138 -12.65 -4.40 -12.05
N CYS A 139 -13.77 -4.93 -12.49
CA CYS A 139 -15.02 -4.21 -12.74
C CYS A 139 -16.07 -4.62 -11.69
N ASP A 140 -17.13 -3.84 -11.57
CA ASP A 140 -18.35 -4.28 -10.90
C ASP A 140 -19.21 -5.15 -11.84
N SER A 141 -20.28 -5.74 -11.32
CA SER A 141 -21.19 -6.62 -12.06
C SER A 141 -22.12 -5.91 -13.06
N ARG A 142 -21.98 -4.59 -13.24
CA ARG A 142 -22.75 -3.83 -14.21
C ARG A 142 -22.08 -3.86 -15.57
N GLY A 143 -22.81 -4.35 -16.56
CA GLY A 143 -22.30 -4.51 -17.94
C GLY A 143 -22.28 -5.97 -18.35
N GLY A 144 -21.65 -6.27 -19.46
CA GLY A 144 -21.52 -7.66 -19.94
C GLY A 144 -20.12 -8.19 -19.67
N ASP A 145 -20.03 -9.45 -19.23
CA ASP A 145 -18.79 -10.14 -18.83
C ASP A 145 -17.63 -9.93 -19.82
N LYS A 146 -17.89 -10.10 -21.12
CA LYS A 146 -16.86 -9.92 -22.16
C LYS A 146 -16.37 -8.47 -22.25
N TYR A 147 -17.26 -7.50 -22.02
CA TYR A 147 -16.90 -6.09 -22.00
C TYR A 147 -16.06 -5.77 -20.76
N ASN A 148 -16.53 -6.20 -19.58
CA ASN A 148 -15.84 -5.99 -18.31
C ASN A 148 -14.45 -6.63 -18.30
N LEU A 149 -14.31 -7.84 -18.90
CA LEU A 149 -13.01 -8.49 -19.03
C LEU A 149 -12.04 -7.68 -19.92
N LYS A 150 -12.50 -7.19 -21.07
CA LYS A 150 -11.67 -6.35 -21.95
C LYS A 150 -11.31 -5.01 -21.32
N LEU A 151 -12.27 -4.37 -20.66
CA LEU A 151 -12.05 -3.07 -20.00
C LEU A 151 -11.06 -3.19 -18.85
N SER A 152 -11.20 -4.21 -18.00
CA SER A 152 -10.27 -4.46 -16.90
C SER A 152 -8.87 -4.80 -17.42
N GLN A 153 -8.73 -5.63 -18.46
CA GLN A 153 -7.44 -5.91 -19.09
C GLN A 153 -6.75 -4.64 -19.57
N ALA A 154 -7.45 -3.79 -20.32
CA ALA A 154 -6.90 -2.52 -20.81
C ALA A 154 -6.51 -1.56 -19.65
N ARG A 155 -7.23 -1.60 -18.51
CA ARG A 155 -6.90 -0.83 -17.33
C ARG A 155 -5.62 -1.30 -16.64
N ALA A 156 -5.47 -2.62 -16.45
CA ALA A 156 -4.24 -3.20 -15.92
C ALA A 156 -3.02 -2.89 -16.81
N GLU A 157 -3.19 -2.97 -18.13
CA GLU A 157 -2.15 -2.61 -19.11
C GLU A 157 -1.78 -1.12 -19.05
N SER A 158 -2.75 -0.23 -18.79
CA SER A 158 -2.47 1.22 -18.64
C SER A 158 -1.64 1.51 -17.39
N VAL A 159 -1.89 0.80 -16.29
CA VAL A 159 -1.05 0.89 -15.06
C VAL A 159 0.35 0.35 -15.36
N MET A 160 0.46 -0.83 -15.96
CA MET A 160 1.76 -1.40 -16.34
C MET A 160 2.56 -0.44 -17.22
N LYS A 161 1.93 0.14 -18.23
CA LYS A 161 2.58 1.13 -19.11
C LYS A 161 3.11 2.32 -18.34
N TYR A 162 2.33 2.88 -17.41
CA TYR A 162 2.78 3.98 -16.57
C TYR A 162 4.04 3.60 -15.76
N LEU A 163 4.05 2.43 -15.12
CA LEU A 163 5.19 1.97 -14.33
C LEU A 163 6.45 1.77 -15.19
N VAL A 164 6.30 1.24 -16.41
CA VAL A 164 7.40 1.08 -17.35
C VAL A 164 7.93 2.45 -17.81
N GLU A 165 7.06 3.41 -18.09
CA GLU A 165 7.45 4.79 -18.43
C GLU A 165 8.20 5.49 -17.27
N LYS A 166 7.98 5.07 -16.02
CA LYS A 166 8.69 5.53 -14.83
C LYS A 166 9.97 4.75 -14.54
N GLY A 167 10.33 3.76 -15.35
CA GLY A 167 11.60 3.04 -15.25
C GLY A 167 11.53 1.67 -14.59
N ILE A 168 10.35 1.19 -14.21
CA ILE A 168 10.20 -0.19 -13.72
C ILE A 168 10.35 -1.17 -14.88
N GLU A 169 11.21 -2.18 -14.73
CA GLU A 169 11.44 -3.19 -15.75
C GLU A 169 10.17 -3.97 -16.08
N GLN A 170 9.85 -4.09 -17.37
CA GLN A 170 8.64 -4.75 -17.84
C GLN A 170 8.54 -6.22 -17.39
N GLU A 171 9.68 -6.92 -17.29
CA GLU A 171 9.78 -8.31 -16.86
C GLU A 171 9.35 -8.52 -15.40
N ARG A 172 9.28 -7.45 -14.62
CA ARG A 172 8.80 -7.45 -13.24
C ARG A 172 7.27 -7.32 -13.15
N LEU A 173 6.58 -7.04 -14.25
CA LEU A 173 5.18 -6.66 -14.28
C LEU A 173 4.35 -7.62 -15.12
N THR A 174 3.22 -8.07 -14.60
CA THR A 174 2.20 -8.83 -15.33
C THR A 174 0.87 -8.08 -15.19
N ALA A 175 0.18 -7.80 -16.29
CA ALA A 175 -1.11 -7.11 -16.27
C ALA A 175 -2.25 -8.09 -16.55
N VAL A 176 -3.23 -8.19 -15.65
CA VAL A 176 -4.37 -9.09 -15.74
C VAL A 176 -5.69 -8.37 -15.46
N GLY A 177 -6.64 -8.49 -16.37
CA GLY A 177 -8.02 -8.04 -16.17
C GLY A 177 -8.91 -9.19 -15.73
N TYR A 178 -9.55 -9.03 -14.58
CA TYR A 178 -10.44 -10.06 -13.99
C TYR A 178 -11.93 -9.80 -14.29
N GLY A 179 -12.27 -8.68 -14.94
CA GLY A 179 -13.67 -8.28 -15.12
C GLY A 179 -14.39 -8.22 -13.78
N GLU A 180 -15.57 -8.82 -13.69
CA GLU A 180 -16.37 -8.95 -12.48
C GLU A 180 -16.20 -10.30 -11.77
N GLY A 181 -15.36 -11.20 -12.32
CA GLY A 181 -15.25 -12.60 -11.88
C GLY A 181 -14.65 -12.80 -10.49
N THR A 182 -14.02 -11.78 -9.90
CA THR A 182 -13.40 -11.84 -8.58
C THR A 182 -13.90 -10.70 -7.68
N PRO A 183 -15.09 -10.84 -7.07
CA PRO A 183 -15.63 -9.86 -6.14
C PRO A 183 -14.68 -9.60 -4.97
N LYS A 184 -14.68 -8.37 -4.46
CA LYS A 184 -13.85 -7.98 -3.30
C LYS A 184 -14.30 -8.71 -2.05
N THR A 185 -13.34 -9.23 -1.29
CA THR A 185 -13.56 -9.67 0.09
C THR A 185 -13.29 -8.48 1.02
N VAL A 186 -14.19 -8.25 1.95
CA VAL A 186 -14.13 -7.15 2.93
C VAL A 186 -12.98 -7.41 3.90
N THR A 187 -12.06 -6.44 4.00
CA THR A 187 -10.95 -6.46 4.94
C THR A 187 -11.35 -5.85 6.29
N LYS A 188 -10.51 -6.01 7.33
CA LYS A 188 -10.69 -5.38 8.64
C LYS A 188 -10.94 -3.87 8.49
N LYS A 189 -10.06 -3.16 7.77
CA LYS A 189 -10.15 -1.71 7.52
C LYS A 189 -11.49 -1.33 6.85
N MET A 190 -11.94 -2.11 5.87
CA MET A 190 -13.23 -1.86 5.20
C MET A 190 -14.42 -2.03 6.15
N SER A 191 -14.40 -3.06 7.01
CA SER A 191 -15.48 -3.27 8.01
C SER A 191 -15.51 -2.19 9.10
N GLU A 192 -14.38 -1.58 9.39
CA GLU A 192 -14.29 -0.44 10.29
C GLU A 192 -14.83 0.84 9.65
N GLN A 193 -14.62 1.02 8.34
CA GLN A 193 -15.09 2.17 7.58
C GLN A 193 -16.58 2.08 7.22
N TYR A 194 -17.04 0.90 6.81
CA TYR A 194 -18.42 0.66 6.36
C TYR A 194 -19.13 -0.27 7.33
N LYS A 195 -19.89 0.28 8.27
CA LYS A 195 -20.50 -0.46 9.39
C LYS A 195 -21.55 -1.50 8.99
N PHE A 196 -22.07 -1.45 7.76
CA PHE A 196 -22.97 -2.46 7.21
C PHE A 196 -22.23 -3.70 6.65
N LEU A 197 -20.89 -3.63 6.48
CA LEU A 197 -20.06 -4.74 6.04
C LEU A 197 -19.34 -5.40 7.21
N LYS A 198 -19.13 -6.71 7.13
CA LYS A 198 -18.36 -7.50 8.09
C LYS A 198 -17.08 -7.98 7.42
N GLU A 199 -16.00 -8.06 8.19
CA GLU A 199 -14.77 -8.67 7.71
C GLU A 199 -15.04 -10.11 7.20
N GLY A 200 -14.55 -10.40 5.99
CA GLY A 200 -14.76 -11.67 5.31
C GLY A 200 -16.00 -11.73 4.41
N ASP A 201 -16.90 -10.74 4.43
CA ASP A 201 -17.98 -10.68 3.45
C ASP A 201 -17.42 -10.62 2.03
N VAL A 202 -18.04 -11.36 1.09
CA VAL A 202 -17.66 -11.33 -0.31
C VAL A 202 -18.71 -10.55 -1.09
N LEU A 203 -18.31 -9.45 -1.74
CA LEU A 203 -19.18 -8.51 -2.42
C LEU A 203 -19.69 -9.04 -3.77
N THR A 204 -20.31 -10.23 -3.74
CA THR A 204 -20.96 -10.83 -4.91
C THR A 204 -22.21 -10.06 -5.29
N GLU A 205 -22.66 -10.20 -6.53
CA GLU A 205 -23.94 -9.59 -6.97
C GLU A 205 -25.13 -10.02 -6.10
N GLN A 206 -25.14 -11.28 -5.65
CA GLN A 206 -26.19 -11.80 -4.76
C GLN A 206 -26.17 -11.10 -3.41
N PHE A 207 -24.98 -10.92 -2.81
CA PHE A 207 -24.82 -10.18 -1.56
C PHE A 207 -25.27 -8.72 -1.73
N ILE A 208 -24.77 -8.05 -2.77
CA ILE A 208 -25.09 -6.63 -3.05
C ILE A 208 -26.60 -6.39 -3.17
N LYS A 209 -27.34 -7.28 -3.84
CA LYS A 209 -28.79 -7.18 -3.98
C LYS A 209 -29.58 -7.24 -2.67
N THR A 210 -28.96 -7.67 -1.56
CA THR A 210 -29.62 -7.70 -0.23
C THR A 210 -29.53 -6.35 0.50
N LEU A 211 -28.72 -5.44 0.03
CA LEU A 211 -28.43 -4.14 0.63
C LEU A 211 -29.36 -3.04 0.10
N ASP A 212 -29.39 -1.88 0.75
CA ASP A 212 -30.06 -0.72 0.20
C ASP A 212 -29.30 -0.11 -1.00
N LYS A 213 -29.89 0.86 -1.70
CA LYS A 213 -29.32 1.39 -2.94
C LYS A 213 -28.00 2.13 -2.74
N ASP A 214 -27.83 2.83 -1.64
CA ASP A 214 -26.61 3.58 -1.35
C ASP A 214 -25.48 2.61 -0.97
N GLU A 215 -25.79 1.60 -0.16
CA GLU A 215 -24.88 0.52 0.20
C GLU A 215 -24.47 -0.31 -1.02
N GLN A 216 -25.42 -0.60 -1.95
CA GLN A 216 -25.11 -1.26 -3.22
C GLN A 216 -24.07 -0.47 -4.03
N GLU A 217 -24.24 0.87 -4.16
CA GLU A 217 -23.30 1.69 -4.91
C GLU A 217 -21.89 1.69 -4.28
N ILE A 218 -21.80 1.72 -2.95
CA ILE A 218 -20.53 1.56 -2.22
C ILE A 218 -19.89 0.22 -2.58
N CYS A 219 -20.62 -0.88 -2.52
CA CYS A 219 -20.08 -2.20 -2.87
C CYS A 219 -19.63 -2.29 -4.34
N HIS A 220 -20.37 -1.68 -5.27
CA HIS A 220 -19.95 -1.57 -6.65
C HIS A 220 -18.66 -0.76 -6.81
N GLN A 221 -18.50 0.33 -6.06
CA GLN A 221 -17.25 1.11 -6.04
C GLN A 221 -16.08 0.27 -5.52
N LEU A 222 -16.26 -0.48 -4.45
CA LEU A 222 -15.24 -1.38 -3.89
C LEU A 222 -14.85 -2.51 -4.86
N ASN A 223 -15.78 -2.99 -5.67
CA ASN A 223 -15.50 -3.96 -6.72
C ASN A 223 -14.72 -3.34 -7.91
N ARG A 224 -14.94 -2.08 -8.25
CA ARG A 224 -14.15 -1.34 -9.27
C ARG A 224 -12.80 -0.91 -8.70
N ARG A 225 -11.83 -1.78 -8.73
CA ARG A 225 -10.54 -1.57 -8.11
C ARG A 225 -9.37 -2.03 -8.97
N THR A 226 -8.20 -1.53 -8.61
CA THR A 226 -6.91 -2.02 -9.11
C THR A 226 -6.08 -2.48 -7.91
N GLU A 227 -5.54 -3.67 -7.99
CA GLU A 227 -4.72 -4.29 -6.95
C GLU A 227 -3.37 -4.70 -7.55
N PHE A 228 -2.36 -4.89 -6.72
CA PHE A 228 -1.18 -5.66 -7.10
C PHE A 228 -1.01 -6.85 -6.16
N GLN A 229 -0.39 -7.90 -6.68
CA GLN A 229 0.00 -9.07 -5.92
C GLN A 229 1.44 -9.45 -6.24
N VAL A 230 2.21 -9.76 -5.21
CA VAL A 230 3.58 -10.26 -5.41
C VAL A 230 3.53 -11.68 -5.97
N LEU A 231 4.19 -11.89 -7.11
CA LEU A 231 4.32 -13.20 -7.75
C LEU A 231 5.61 -13.89 -7.33
N ARG A 232 6.69 -13.13 -7.16
CA ARG A 232 8.02 -13.66 -6.87
C ARG A 232 8.82 -12.63 -6.06
N THR A 233 9.60 -13.10 -5.09
CA THR A 233 10.46 -12.28 -4.21
C THR A 233 11.96 -12.53 -4.43
N THR A 234 12.33 -13.22 -5.50
CA THR A 234 13.73 -13.61 -5.79
C THR A 234 14.16 -13.19 -7.19
N TYR A 235 13.54 -12.14 -7.75
CA TYR A 235 13.94 -11.62 -9.05
C TYR A 235 15.39 -11.13 -8.97
N ARG A 236 16.24 -11.60 -9.87
CA ARG A 236 17.68 -11.29 -9.97
C ARG A 236 18.51 -11.40 -8.68
N LEU A 237 18.08 -12.19 -7.67
CA LEU A 237 18.89 -12.40 -6.46
C LEU A 237 20.15 -13.26 -6.69
N TYR A 238 20.24 -13.95 -7.82
CA TYR A 238 21.30 -14.92 -8.13
C TYR A 238 21.96 -14.68 -9.49
N GLU A 239 21.80 -13.49 -10.07
CA GLU A 239 22.45 -13.05 -11.30
C GLU A 239 23.77 -12.33 -11.06
#